data_868b25eb5235293a9698909813faab4d
#
_entry.id   868b25eb5235293a9698909813faab4d
#
_cell.length_a   1.000
_cell.length_b   1.000
_cell.length_c   1.000
_cell.angle_alpha   90.00
_cell.angle_beta   90.00
_cell.angle_gamma   90.00
#
_symmetry.space_group_name_H-M   'P 1'
#
loop_
_entity.id
_entity.type
_entity.pdbx_description
1 polymer ?
#
loop_
_entity_poly.entity_id
_entity_poly.type
_entity_poly.pdbx_seq_one_letter_code
_entity_poly.pdbx_strand_id
1 'polypeptide(L)'
;MTMQYEIRPISSEEFGKFSESTATAFGIDQDAEYLSIKKSYFDFDRTIAVIDKNKIIGGCVSSPYLLNIPGGQINVAAVADVSVLPNHRRKGLLTDMMRIQLSDIYERGEWFAALWAEESPIYGRFGYGIGSLHENWTLERQHNAFNTNIDEKGAIEYINPTKITELFPPIYERATLDIPGIIQRPENY
;
A
#
# COMPACT_ATOMS: atom_id res chain seq x y z
N MET A 1 -7.71 -29.53 -11.75
CA MET A 1 -8.59 -29.18 -10.62
C MET A 1 -9.36 -27.93 -11.02
N THR A 2 -10.67 -28.02 -11.16
CA THR A 2 -11.53 -26.87 -11.47
C THR A 2 -11.41 -25.91 -10.28
N MET A 3 -10.96 -24.67 -10.52
CA MET A 3 -10.90 -23.66 -9.45
C MET A 3 -12.32 -23.47 -8.91
N GLN A 4 -12.49 -23.69 -7.62
CA GLN A 4 -13.77 -23.56 -6.93
C GLN A 4 -14.19 -22.08 -6.76
N TYR A 5 -13.26 -21.14 -7.03
CA TYR A 5 -13.41 -19.72 -6.83
C TYR A 5 -13.16 -18.96 -8.13
N GLU A 6 -13.91 -17.92 -8.36
CA GLU A 6 -13.66 -16.97 -9.44
C GLU A 6 -12.59 -15.96 -8.96
N ILE A 7 -11.59 -15.70 -9.80
CA ILE A 7 -10.53 -14.71 -9.52
C ILE A 7 -10.49 -13.74 -10.70
N ARG A 8 -10.76 -12.46 -10.44
CA ARG A 8 -10.78 -11.41 -11.47
C ARG A 8 -10.62 -10.01 -10.88
N PRO A 9 -10.35 -8.99 -11.71
CA PRO A 9 -10.51 -7.59 -11.32
C PRO A 9 -11.95 -7.27 -10.87
N ILE A 10 -12.10 -6.20 -10.09
CA ILE A 10 -13.42 -5.70 -9.70
C ILE A 10 -13.87 -4.54 -10.58
N SER A 11 -15.18 -4.33 -10.66
CA SER A 11 -15.74 -3.11 -11.22
C SER A 11 -15.81 -1.98 -10.17
N SER A 12 -16.02 -0.74 -10.63
CA SER A 12 -16.19 0.41 -9.73
C SER A 12 -17.37 0.27 -8.75
N GLU A 13 -18.43 -0.46 -9.14
CA GLU A 13 -19.59 -0.74 -8.31
C GLU A 13 -19.29 -1.76 -7.20
N GLU A 14 -18.29 -2.62 -7.42
CA GLU A 14 -17.88 -3.65 -6.47
C GLU A 14 -16.88 -3.13 -5.42
N PHE A 15 -16.36 -1.90 -5.57
CA PHE A 15 -15.37 -1.30 -4.68
C PHE A 15 -15.78 -1.36 -3.19
N GLY A 16 -17.04 -1.04 -2.88
CA GLY A 16 -17.53 -1.09 -1.51
C GLY A 16 -17.42 -2.49 -0.90
N LYS A 17 -17.80 -3.53 -1.67
CA LYS A 17 -17.70 -4.93 -1.23
C LYS A 17 -16.25 -5.40 -1.07
N PHE A 18 -15.37 -4.95 -1.96
CA PHE A 18 -13.94 -5.23 -1.88
C PHE A 18 -13.33 -4.61 -0.62
N SER A 19 -13.61 -3.33 -0.38
CA SER A 19 -13.12 -2.60 0.80
C SER A 19 -13.67 -3.21 2.11
N GLU A 20 -14.94 -3.60 2.15
CA GLU A 20 -15.55 -4.28 3.30
C GLU A 20 -14.87 -5.63 3.60
N SER A 21 -14.58 -6.42 2.55
CA SER A 21 -13.85 -7.69 2.69
C SER A 21 -12.44 -7.47 3.25
N THR A 22 -11.74 -6.47 2.75
CA THR A 22 -10.41 -6.08 3.22
C THR A 22 -10.45 -5.60 4.67
N ALA A 23 -11.34 -4.68 5.01
CA ALA A 23 -11.52 -4.16 6.36
C ALA A 23 -11.83 -5.28 7.36
N THR A 24 -12.73 -6.20 6.99
CA THR A 24 -13.05 -7.39 7.80
C THR A 24 -11.84 -8.29 8.02
N ALA A 25 -11.01 -8.50 6.99
CA ALA A 25 -9.84 -9.36 7.08
C ALA A 25 -8.75 -8.78 7.99
N PHE A 26 -8.62 -7.44 8.02
CA PHE A 26 -7.67 -6.69 8.85
C PHE A 26 -8.23 -6.31 10.23
N GLY A 27 -9.54 -6.41 10.43
CA GLY A 27 -10.19 -6.01 11.68
C GLY A 27 -10.18 -4.49 11.91
N ILE A 28 -10.33 -3.72 10.83
CA ILE A 28 -10.32 -2.25 10.85
C ILE A 28 -11.67 -1.69 10.41
N ASP A 29 -12.00 -0.52 10.93
CA ASP A 29 -13.14 0.26 10.45
C ASP A 29 -12.70 1.24 9.35
N GLN A 30 -13.57 1.48 8.39
CA GLN A 30 -13.35 2.42 7.29
C GLN A 30 -14.56 3.34 7.20
N ASP A 31 -14.35 4.63 7.37
CA ASP A 31 -15.41 5.62 7.21
C ASP A 31 -15.66 5.99 5.74
N ALA A 32 -16.76 6.70 5.50
CA ALA A 32 -17.17 7.07 4.14
C ALA A 32 -16.21 8.07 3.47
N GLU A 33 -15.58 8.94 4.23
CA GLU A 33 -14.62 9.92 3.74
C GLU A 33 -13.35 9.21 3.24
N TYR A 34 -12.80 8.33 4.07
CA TYR A 34 -11.65 7.49 3.68
C TYR A 34 -11.93 6.67 2.41
N LEU A 35 -13.10 6.03 2.33
CA LEU A 35 -13.50 5.23 1.16
C LEU A 35 -13.66 6.09 -0.10
N SER A 36 -14.19 7.31 0.03
CA SER A 36 -14.32 8.24 -1.08
C SER A 36 -12.96 8.66 -1.63
N ILE A 37 -12.04 9.03 -0.74
CA ILE A 37 -10.67 9.39 -1.09
C ILE A 37 -9.95 8.19 -1.74
N LYS A 38 -9.98 7.03 -1.10
CA LYS A 38 -9.37 5.80 -1.62
C LYS A 38 -9.89 5.47 -3.01
N LYS A 39 -11.20 5.56 -3.25
CA LYS A 39 -11.82 5.27 -4.55
C LYS A 39 -11.34 6.19 -5.66
N SER A 40 -10.99 7.45 -5.36
CA SER A 40 -10.59 8.44 -6.36
C SER A 40 -9.26 8.13 -7.06
N TYR A 41 -8.38 7.37 -6.42
CA TYR A 41 -7.07 6.95 -6.97
C TYR A 41 -6.93 5.43 -7.13
N PHE A 42 -8.04 4.70 -7.01
CA PHE A 42 -8.03 3.24 -7.01
C PHE A 42 -7.98 2.66 -8.42
N ASP A 43 -6.99 1.84 -8.68
CA ASP A 43 -6.74 1.20 -9.98
C ASP A 43 -7.54 -0.11 -10.10
N PHE A 44 -8.75 -0.04 -10.67
CA PHE A 44 -9.68 -1.17 -10.74
C PHE A 44 -9.16 -2.33 -11.58
N ASP A 45 -8.51 -2.07 -12.70
CA ASP A 45 -7.95 -3.07 -13.60
C ASP A 45 -6.67 -3.74 -13.05
N ARG A 46 -6.14 -3.21 -11.95
CA ARG A 46 -5.00 -3.77 -11.21
C ARG A 46 -5.41 -4.46 -9.91
N THR A 47 -6.70 -4.67 -9.72
CA THR A 47 -7.20 -5.45 -8.59
C THR A 47 -7.26 -6.92 -8.93
N ILE A 48 -7.19 -7.75 -7.90
CA ILE A 48 -7.47 -9.18 -7.97
C ILE A 48 -8.38 -9.50 -6.82
N ALA A 49 -9.63 -9.85 -7.11
CA ALA A 49 -10.59 -10.29 -6.12
C ALA A 49 -10.85 -11.79 -6.24
N VAL A 50 -10.95 -12.46 -5.12
CA VAL A 50 -11.39 -13.86 -5.02
C VAL A 50 -12.86 -13.87 -4.62
N ILE A 51 -13.69 -14.52 -5.43
CA ILE A 51 -15.13 -14.50 -5.29
C ILE A 51 -15.64 -15.92 -5.04
N ASP A 52 -16.44 -16.08 -3.99
CA ASP A 52 -17.18 -17.29 -3.66
C ASP A 52 -18.68 -16.95 -3.57
N LYS A 53 -19.51 -17.56 -4.43
CA LYS A 53 -20.98 -17.37 -4.41
C LYS A 53 -21.41 -15.90 -4.35
N ASN A 54 -20.84 -15.07 -5.22
CA ASN A 54 -21.08 -13.62 -5.32
C ASN A 54 -20.60 -12.78 -4.12
N LYS A 55 -19.74 -13.34 -3.25
CA LYS A 55 -19.10 -12.61 -2.16
C LYS A 55 -17.61 -12.49 -2.42
N ILE A 56 -17.05 -11.32 -2.26
CA ILE A 56 -15.59 -11.12 -2.25
C ILE A 56 -15.07 -11.63 -0.92
N ILE A 57 -14.18 -12.62 -0.97
CA ILE A 57 -13.62 -13.32 0.20
C ILE A 57 -12.13 -13.08 0.40
N GLY A 58 -11.53 -12.34 -0.50
CA GLY A 58 -10.13 -11.92 -0.46
C GLY A 58 -9.77 -11.14 -1.70
N GLY A 59 -8.62 -10.53 -1.68
CA GLY A 59 -8.12 -9.78 -2.81
C GLY A 59 -6.80 -9.09 -2.53
N CYS A 60 -6.32 -8.39 -3.54
CA CYS A 60 -5.17 -7.49 -3.50
C CYS A 60 -5.30 -6.45 -4.62
N VAL A 61 -4.52 -5.39 -4.51
CA VAL A 61 -4.39 -4.37 -5.56
C VAL A 61 -2.92 -4.02 -5.73
N SER A 62 -2.53 -3.56 -6.91
CA SER A 62 -1.24 -2.93 -7.13
C SER A 62 -1.44 -1.55 -7.75
N SER A 63 -0.56 -0.60 -7.45
CA SER A 63 -0.57 0.73 -8.04
C SER A 63 0.81 1.04 -8.62
N PRO A 64 0.88 1.71 -9.79
CA PRO A 64 2.16 2.04 -10.41
C PRO A 64 2.81 3.22 -9.68
N TYR A 65 4.09 3.07 -9.34
CA TYR A 65 4.91 4.12 -8.74
C TYR A 65 6.28 4.17 -9.40
N LEU A 66 7.04 5.21 -9.09
CA LEU A 66 8.46 5.32 -9.43
C LEU A 66 9.30 5.07 -8.18
N LEU A 67 10.30 4.21 -8.31
CA LEU A 67 11.28 3.93 -7.29
C LEU A 67 12.62 4.55 -7.68
N ASN A 68 13.18 5.34 -6.79
CA ASN A 68 14.54 5.85 -6.98
C ASN A 68 15.56 4.72 -6.84
N ILE A 69 16.46 4.62 -7.81
CA ILE A 69 17.59 3.70 -7.79
C ILE A 69 18.90 4.49 -8.04
N PRO A 70 20.07 3.93 -7.76
CA PRO A 70 21.31 4.57 -8.17
C PRO A 70 21.35 4.82 -9.68
N GLY A 71 21.43 6.09 -10.07
CA GLY A 71 21.49 6.51 -11.46
C GLY A 71 20.16 6.78 -12.15
N GLY A 72 19.01 6.70 -11.46
CA GLY A 72 17.72 7.04 -12.06
C GLY A 72 16.49 6.52 -11.30
N GLN A 73 15.44 6.26 -12.04
CA GLN A 73 14.15 5.77 -11.51
C GLN A 73 13.66 4.59 -12.33
N ILE A 74 12.94 3.69 -11.70
CA ILE A 74 12.28 2.55 -12.34
C ILE A 74 10.83 2.45 -11.92
N ASN A 75 10.02 1.83 -12.79
CA ASN A 75 8.63 1.49 -12.43
C ASN A 75 8.60 0.38 -11.38
N VAL A 76 7.77 0.55 -10.38
CA VAL A 76 7.54 -0.40 -9.29
C VAL A 76 6.03 -0.54 -9.05
N ALA A 77 5.57 -1.75 -8.82
CA ALA A 77 4.20 -1.99 -8.36
C ALA A 77 4.13 -1.91 -6.83
N ALA A 78 3.41 -0.94 -6.30
CA ALA A 78 3.07 -0.90 -4.88
C ALA A 78 1.86 -1.81 -4.62
N VAL A 79 2.10 -2.93 -3.96
CA VAL A 79 1.08 -3.94 -3.64
C VAL A 79 0.45 -3.64 -2.30
N ALA A 80 -0.89 -3.62 -2.26
CA ALA A 80 -1.68 -3.32 -1.09
C ALA A 80 -2.92 -4.22 -0.96
N ASP A 81 -3.64 -4.11 0.15
CA ASP A 81 -4.91 -4.78 0.42
C ASP A 81 -4.87 -6.32 0.31
N VAL A 82 -3.69 -6.93 0.45
CA VAL A 82 -3.53 -8.39 0.37
C VAL A 82 -4.25 -9.05 1.52
N SER A 83 -5.41 -9.60 1.26
CA SER A 83 -6.31 -10.09 2.29
C SER A 83 -7.04 -11.37 1.88
N VAL A 84 -7.34 -12.21 2.87
CA VAL A 84 -8.25 -13.36 2.75
C VAL A 84 -9.06 -13.43 4.04
N LEU A 85 -10.37 -13.50 3.92
CA LEU A 85 -11.27 -13.64 5.07
C LEU A 85 -10.87 -14.83 5.94
N PRO A 86 -10.92 -14.72 7.28
CA PRO A 86 -10.41 -15.74 8.21
C PRO A 86 -10.97 -17.14 7.94
N ASN A 87 -12.26 -17.27 7.63
CA ASN A 87 -12.95 -18.52 7.34
C ASN A 87 -12.61 -19.14 5.96
N HIS A 88 -11.83 -18.42 5.14
CA HIS A 88 -11.38 -18.86 3.81
C HIS A 88 -9.86 -19.04 3.71
N ARG A 89 -9.12 -18.79 4.79
CA ARG A 89 -7.67 -19.00 4.86
C ARG A 89 -7.30 -20.48 4.72
N ARG A 90 -6.02 -20.74 4.42
CA ARG A 90 -5.43 -22.09 4.26
C ARG A 90 -5.99 -22.93 3.10
N LYS A 91 -6.60 -22.28 2.09
CA LYS A 91 -7.15 -22.92 0.88
C LYS A 91 -6.35 -22.62 -0.39
N GLY A 92 -5.14 -22.06 -0.26
CA GLY A 92 -4.27 -21.73 -1.40
C GLY A 92 -4.55 -20.37 -2.05
N LEU A 93 -5.61 -19.66 -1.66
CA LEU A 93 -6.08 -18.43 -2.31
C LEU A 93 -5.01 -17.33 -2.41
N LEU A 94 -4.22 -17.12 -1.36
CA LEU A 94 -3.10 -16.19 -1.41
C LEU A 94 -2.09 -16.56 -2.49
N THR A 95 -1.80 -17.85 -2.66
CA THR A 95 -0.85 -18.31 -3.68
C THR A 95 -1.37 -18.04 -5.08
N ASP A 96 -2.66 -18.27 -5.31
CA ASP A 96 -3.27 -18.02 -6.62
C ASP A 96 -3.33 -16.53 -6.94
N MET A 97 -3.74 -15.69 -5.97
CA MET A 97 -3.72 -14.23 -6.12
C MET A 97 -2.32 -13.70 -6.44
N MET A 98 -1.31 -14.08 -5.65
CA MET A 98 0.05 -13.59 -5.83
C MET A 98 0.67 -14.01 -7.16
N ARG A 99 0.36 -15.22 -7.65
CA ARG A 99 0.81 -15.65 -8.99
C ARG A 99 0.22 -14.78 -10.09
N ILE A 100 -1.10 -14.55 -10.05
CA ILE A 100 -1.78 -13.72 -11.03
C ILE A 100 -1.25 -12.28 -10.96
N GLN A 101 -1.11 -11.72 -9.76
CA GLN A 101 -0.64 -10.36 -9.57
C GLN A 101 0.79 -10.16 -10.06
N LEU A 102 1.71 -11.06 -9.73
CA LEU A 102 3.09 -10.96 -10.17
C LEU A 102 3.23 -11.14 -11.68
N SER A 103 2.38 -11.97 -12.32
CA SER A 103 2.30 -12.08 -13.77
C SER A 103 1.82 -10.77 -14.41
N ASP A 104 0.75 -10.17 -13.89
CA ASP A 104 0.23 -8.89 -14.37
C ASP A 104 1.25 -7.76 -14.22
N ILE A 105 1.92 -7.67 -13.07
CA ILE A 105 2.99 -6.71 -12.81
C ILE A 105 4.12 -6.85 -13.85
N TYR A 106 4.56 -8.08 -14.10
CA TYR A 106 5.60 -8.35 -15.09
C TYR A 106 5.17 -7.99 -16.53
N GLU A 107 3.95 -8.33 -16.91
CA GLU A 107 3.37 -8.01 -18.22
C GLU A 107 3.22 -6.50 -18.45
N ARG A 108 3.04 -5.72 -17.38
CA ARG A 108 3.01 -4.25 -17.40
C ARG A 108 4.40 -3.61 -17.48
N GLY A 109 5.47 -4.41 -17.47
CA GLY A 109 6.85 -3.92 -17.53
C GLY A 109 7.38 -3.35 -16.22
N GLU A 110 6.79 -3.73 -15.11
CA GLU A 110 7.25 -3.35 -13.77
C GLU A 110 8.19 -4.44 -13.24
N TRP A 111 9.45 -4.09 -13.05
CA TRP A 111 10.49 -5.05 -12.66
C TRP A 111 10.52 -5.39 -11.18
N PHE A 112 9.87 -4.58 -10.36
CA PHE A 112 9.81 -4.73 -8.92
C PHE A 112 8.39 -4.59 -8.41
N ALA A 113 8.08 -5.36 -7.38
CA ALA A 113 6.90 -5.19 -6.56
C ALA A 113 7.34 -4.85 -5.13
N ALA A 114 6.71 -3.88 -4.51
CA ALA A 114 6.96 -3.50 -3.13
C ALA A 114 5.66 -3.60 -2.34
N LEU A 115 5.74 -4.02 -1.08
CA LEU A 115 4.60 -4.06 -0.17
C LEU A 115 5.04 -3.74 1.26
N TRP A 116 4.09 -3.28 2.04
CA TRP A 116 4.23 -3.16 3.48
C TRP A 116 3.69 -4.44 4.13
N ALA A 117 4.56 -5.19 4.79
CA ALA A 117 4.21 -6.51 5.28
C ALA A 117 3.72 -6.47 6.74
N GLU A 118 2.45 -6.78 6.97
CA GLU A 118 1.95 -7.11 8.31
C GLU A 118 2.52 -8.45 8.80
N GLU A 119 2.67 -9.41 7.88
CA GLU A 119 3.14 -10.78 8.12
C GLU A 119 4.32 -11.09 7.19
N SER A 120 5.50 -10.56 7.48
CA SER A 120 6.70 -10.69 6.63
C SER A 120 7.02 -12.12 6.17
N PRO A 121 6.90 -13.18 7.02
CA PRO A 121 7.30 -14.54 6.63
C PRO A 121 6.51 -15.14 5.46
N ILE A 122 5.31 -14.63 5.17
CA ILE A 122 4.47 -15.21 4.11
C ILE A 122 4.91 -14.84 2.69
N TYR A 123 5.65 -13.74 2.52
CA TYR A 123 5.99 -13.20 1.21
C TYR A 123 7.29 -13.72 0.61
N GLY A 124 8.21 -14.25 1.41
CA GLY A 124 9.48 -14.80 0.93
C GLY A 124 9.33 -15.91 -0.12
N ARG A 125 8.27 -16.72 -0.03
CA ARG A 125 7.95 -17.79 -1.01
C ARG A 125 7.50 -17.27 -2.37
N PHE A 126 7.21 -15.98 -2.49
CA PHE A 126 6.84 -15.31 -3.73
C PHE A 126 7.98 -14.44 -4.30
N GLY A 127 9.18 -14.52 -3.71
CA GLY A 127 10.34 -13.78 -4.16
C GLY A 127 10.56 -12.43 -3.48
N TYR A 128 9.73 -12.04 -2.51
CA TYR A 128 9.94 -10.81 -1.73
C TYR A 128 11.06 -10.99 -0.71
N GLY A 129 11.91 -10.00 -0.61
CA GLY A 129 12.92 -9.85 0.43
C GLY A 129 12.65 -8.61 1.29
N ILE A 130 13.34 -8.51 2.41
CA ILE A 130 13.26 -7.33 3.26
C ILE A 130 14.04 -6.21 2.60
N GLY A 131 13.34 -5.14 2.17
CA GLY A 131 13.94 -3.95 1.57
C GLY A 131 14.32 -2.90 2.61
N SER A 132 13.50 -2.72 3.63
CA SER A 132 13.76 -1.79 4.74
C SER A 132 13.03 -2.23 6.01
N LEU A 133 13.49 -1.72 7.14
CA LEU A 133 12.84 -1.86 8.44
C LEU A 133 12.47 -0.47 8.96
N HIS A 134 11.35 -0.37 9.65
CA HIS A 134 10.98 0.84 10.37
C HIS A 134 10.63 0.50 11.81
N GLU A 135 10.70 1.49 12.67
CA GLU A 135 10.29 1.40 14.06
C GLU A 135 9.27 2.49 14.37
N ASN A 136 8.25 2.15 15.14
CA ASN A 136 7.30 3.11 15.68
C ASN A 136 7.72 3.47 17.12
N TRP A 137 7.99 4.75 17.35
CA TRP A 137 8.35 5.26 18.67
C TRP A 137 7.18 6.03 19.25
N THR A 138 6.72 5.63 20.42
CA THR A 138 5.67 6.33 21.16
C THR A 138 6.28 6.94 22.41
N LEU A 139 6.20 8.27 22.52
CA LEU A 139 6.66 9.04 23.69
C LEU A 139 5.45 9.61 24.40
N GLU A 140 5.27 9.26 25.66
CA GLU A 140 4.28 9.91 26.51
C GLU A 140 4.66 11.37 26.76
N ARG A 141 3.67 12.26 26.82
CA ARG A 141 3.89 13.70 26.98
C ARG A 141 4.78 14.06 28.17
N GLN A 142 4.69 13.30 29.26
CA GLN A 142 5.50 13.53 30.47
C GLN A 142 6.99 13.15 30.30
N HIS A 143 7.34 12.41 29.25
CA HIS A 143 8.70 11.95 28.96
C HIS A 143 9.31 12.58 27.71
N ASN A 144 8.70 13.61 27.14
CA ASN A 144 9.14 14.21 25.88
C ASN A 144 10.14 15.38 26.04
N ALA A 145 10.68 15.59 27.25
CA ALA A 145 11.70 16.60 27.47
C ALA A 145 13.08 16.08 27.02
N PHE A 146 13.87 16.97 26.42
CA PHE A 146 15.25 16.65 26.07
C PHE A 146 16.12 16.65 27.31
N ASN A 147 17.04 15.72 27.43
CA ASN A 147 18.02 15.65 28.54
C ASN A 147 19.13 16.68 28.43
N THR A 148 19.29 17.30 27.27
CA THR A 148 20.32 18.31 27.00
C THR A 148 19.69 19.52 26.33
N ASN A 149 20.27 20.71 26.56
CA ASN A 149 19.88 21.89 25.80
C ASN A 149 20.25 21.69 24.33
N ILE A 150 19.24 21.80 23.46
CA ILE A 150 19.42 21.75 22.01
C ILE A 150 19.54 23.20 21.54
N ASP A 151 20.58 23.47 20.76
CA ASP A 151 20.72 24.74 20.06
C ASP A 151 19.72 24.78 18.92
N GLU A 152 18.58 25.42 19.14
CA GLU A 152 17.47 25.48 18.18
C GLU A 152 17.84 26.34 17.00
N LYS A 153 18.01 25.70 15.83
CA LYS A 153 18.21 26.41 14.56
C LYS A 153 16.93 26.36 13.75
N GLY A 154 16.17 27.44 13.76
CA GLY A 154 14.95 27.54 12.96
C GLY A 154 13.75 28.04 13.77
N ALA A 155 12.60 28.07 13.11
CA ALA A 155 11.31 28.43 13.68
C ALA A 155 10.24 27.40 13.30
N ILE A 156 9.27 27.22 14.19
CA ILE A 156 8.10 26.37 13.93
C ILE A 156 6.93 27.31 13.70
N GLU A 157 6.26 27.14 12.55
CA GLU A 157 5.08 27.91 12.17
C GLU A 157 3.88 27.00 11.95
N TYR A 158 2.68 27.49 12.31
CA TYR A 158 1.44 26.82 11.96
C TYR A 158 1.08 27.11 10.52
N ILE A 159 0.76 26.06 9.76
CA ILE A 159 0.34 26.16 8.38
C ILE A 159 -1.17 25.82 8.31
N ASN A 160 -1.92 26.62 7.53
CA ASN A 160 -3.31 26.28 7.24
C ASN A 160 -3.36 24.94 6.50
N PRO A 161 -4.14 23.94 6.96
CA PRO A 161 -4.24 22.62 6.31
C PRO A 161 -4.56 22.66 4.82
N THR A 162 -5.30 23.68 4.35
CA THR A 162 -5.61 23.87 2.92
C THR A 162 -4.38 24.14 2.04
N LYS A 163 -3.25 24.55 2.63
CA LYS A 163 -2.00 24.81 1.90
C LYS A 163 -1.05 23.62 1.86
N ILE A 164 -1.38 22.52 2.53
CA ILE A 164 -0.51 21.34 2.63
C ILE A 164 -0.25 20.74 1.25
N THR A 165 -1.28 20.63 0.42
CA THR A 165 -1.19 20.08 -0.95
C THR A 165 -0.34 20.91 -1.89
N GLU A 166 -0.20 22.22 -1.62
CA GLU A 166 0.66 23.12 -2.39
C GLU A 166 2.12 23.10 -1.88
N LEU A 167 2.31 23.10 -0.57
CA LEU A 167 3.62 23.33 0.06
C LEU A 167 4.45 22.05 0.21
N PHE A 168 3.82 20.91 0.51
CA PHE A 168 4.55 19.70 0.88
C PHE A 168 5.12 18.92 -0.32
N PRO A 169 4.43 18.78 -1.47
CA PRO A 169 4.99 18.04 -2.59
C PRO A 169 6.38 18.52 -3.04
N PRO A 170 6.64 19.83 -3.26
CA PRO A 170 7.96 20.30 -3.64
C PRO A 170 9.05 20.07 -2.57
N ILE A 171 8.66 20.06 -1.29
CA ILE A 171 9.60 19.76 -0.19
C ILE A 171 9.97 18.29 -0.22
N TYR A 172 8.96 17.41 -0.35
CA TYR A 172 9.18 15.97 -0.43
C TYR A 172 10.03 15.59 -1.64
N GLU A 173 9.68 16.08 -2.83
CA GLU A 173 10.42 15.83 -4.05
C GLU A 173 11.90 16.23 -3.92
N ARG A 174 12.17 17.47 -3.50
CA ARG A 174 13.53 17.96 -3.32
C ARG A 174 14.31 17.18 -2.25
N ALA A 175 13.63 16.74 -1.19
CA ALA A 175 14.27 16.00 -0.09
C ALA A 175 14.57 14.54 -0.47
N THR A 176 13.87 13.97 -1.45
CA THR A 176 13.93 12.53 -1.75
C THR A 176 14.50 12.19 -3.12
N LEU A 177 14.67 13.18 -4.00
CA LEU A 177 15.06 13.00 -5.41
C LEU A 177 16.29 12.11 -5.59
N ASP A 178 17.32 12.30 -4.78
CA ASP A 178 18.60 11.60 -4.91
C ASP A 178 18.77 10.46 -3.89
N ILE A 179 17.68 10.07 -3.19
CA ILE A 179 17.77 9.01 -2.18
C ILE A 179 17.30 7.68 -2.79
N PRO A 180 18.20 6.70 -3.02
CA PRO A 180 17.81 5.39 -3.52
C PRO A 180 16.90 4.66 -2.54
N GLY A 181 15.91 3.92 -3.07
CA GLY A 181 14.94 3.16 -2.27
C GLY A 181 13.69 3.95 -1.88
N ILE A 182 13.64 5.24 -2.17
CA ILE A 182 12.43 6.05 -1.96
C ILE A 182 11.45 5.85 -3.13
N ILE A 183 10.21 5.55 -2.77
CA ILE A 183 9.09 5.53 -3.73
C ILE A 183 8.59 6.97 -3.89
N GLN A 184 8.58 7.46 -5.12
CA GLN A 184 8.06 8.79 -5.43
C GLN A 184 6.53 8.80 -5.31
N ARG A 185 6.00 9.85 -4.72
CA ARG A 185 4.55 10.04 -4.60
C ARG A 185 4.01 10.65 -5.90
N PRO A 186 2.89 10.14 -6.45
CA PRO A 186 2.23 10.79 -7.58
C PRO A 186 1.61 12.13 -7.13
N GLU A 187 1.41 13.04 -8.10
CA GLU A 187 0.87 14.39 -7.84
C GLU A 187 -0.49 14.42 -7.11
N ASN A 188 -1.24 13.32 -7.19
CA ASN A 188 -2.58 13.20 -6.60
C ASN A 188 -2.60 12.50 -5.23
N TYR A 189 -1.44 12.37 -4.58
CA TYR A 189 -1.33 11.64 -3.31
C TYR A 189 -1.34 12.57 -2.10
#